data_466f3550b051c31a8e320745518fa354
#
_entry.id   466f3550b051c31a8e320745518fa354
#
_cell.length_a   1.000
_cell.length_b   1.000
_cell.length_c   1.000
_cell.angle_alpha   90.00
_cell.angle_beta   90.00
_cell.angle_gamma   90.00
#
_symmetry.space_group_name_H-M   'P 1'
#
loop_
_entity.id
_entity.type
_entity.pdbx_description
1 polymer ?
#
loop_
_entity_poly.entity_id
_entity_poly.type
_entity_poly.pdbx_seq_one_letter_code
_entity_poly.pdbx_strand_id
1 'polypeptide(L)'
;MSKQTNQKKLTTILGILTAAFALTLLWISPVRAASGIDMNAILGNTDAHNSELPKDAPIIAFGADLSADQRANVLSQMELTEADLSSYKVLTITNAQEHQYLDDYLEAGVIGSKALSCVKITPAEAGHGVVVTTKNITYCTTGMYRNALLTAGVQDADILVVGPSPISGTAGLIGAIKAYETMSGETVSEQTLDTAMNELIATGEIAEELSGAAANGDLSPEDAEKVEQLIAFIKAKVAAGELETDEDVKKAIEEGQKQFGVTLSADEIQKIIDVMNKIRALGLDPGVLVGQAEDLYNKFGTDFVNHMSAEDIGKEVAGSAVKGFFSNIGASIKNFFSGLFG
;
A
#
# COMPACT_ATOMS: atom_id res chain seq x y z
N MET A 1 7.32 9.60 70.74
CA MET A 1 6.24 8.67 70.35
C MET A 1 5.56 9.12 69.02
N SER A 2 6.29 9.31 67.93
CA SER A 2 5.70 9.83 66.67
C SER A 2 6.17 9.14 65.41
N LYS A 3 6.93 8.05 65.45
CA LYS A 3 7.44 7.32 64.27
C LYS A 3 6.76 5.98 63.97
N GLN A 4 5.95 5.48 64.91
CA GLN A 4 5.26 4.17 64.70
C GLN A 4 3.88 4.26 64.06
N THR A 5 3.27 5.46 63.99
CA THR A 5 1.92 5.64 63.44
C THR A 5 1.91 5.82 61.94
N ASN A 6 3.05 6.20 61.33
CA ASN A 6 3.14 6.38 59.88
C ASN A 6 3.46 5.10 59.08
N GLN A 7 4.08 4.10 59.73
CA GLN A 7 4.36 2.83 59.03
C GLN A 7 3.11 1.95 58.86
N LYS A 8 2.18 2.01 59.79
CA LYS A 8 0.91 1.22 59.68
C LYS A 8 -0.08 1.79 58.67
N LYS A 9 -0.01 3.08 58.35
CA LYS A 9 -0.85 3.69 57.30
C LYS A 9 -0.28 3.45 55.90
N LEU A 10 1.04 3.28 55.74
CA LEU A 10 1.66 3.04 54.46
C LEU A 10 1.46 1.58 53.97
N THR A 11 1.43 0.62 54.91
CA THR A 11 1.18 -0.80 54.57
C THR A 11 -0.27 -1.10 54.23
N THR A 12 -1.21 -0.31 54.74
CA THR A 12 -2.66 -0.50 54.40
C THR A 12 -3.02 0.14 53.07
N ILE A 13 -2.30 1.18 52.62
CA ILE A 13 -2.51 1.81 51.32
C ILE A 13 -1.87 0.96 50.19
N LEU A 14 -0.74 0.31 50.48
CA LEU A 14 -0.07 -0.57 49.49
C LEU A 14 -0.82 -1.90 49.28
N GLY A 15 -1.56 -2.36 50.29
CA GLY A 15 -2.38 -3.59 50.19
C GLY A 15 -3.67 -3.41 49.40
N ILE A 16 -4.19 -2.18 49.27
CA ILE A 16 -5.43 -1.89 48.51
C ILE A 16 -5.13 -1.63 47.03
N LEU A 17 -3.93 -1.16 46.69
CA LEU A 17 -3.54 -0.94 45.28
C LEU A 17 -3.15 -2.22 44.54
N THR A 18 -2.78 -3.30 45.22
CA THR A 18 -2.47 -4.60 44.60
C THR A 18 -3.70 -5.46 44.38
N ALA A 19 -4.81 -5.20 45.06
CA ALA A 19 -6.07 -5.93 44.85
C ALA A 19 -6.95 -5.32 43.74
N ALA A 20 -6.70 -4.05 43.33
CA ALA A 20 -7.45 -3.40 42.25
C ALA A 20 -6.84 -3.66 40.85
N PHE A 21 -5.62 -4.20 40.75
CA PHE A 21 -4.96 -4.48 39.47
C PHE A 21 -5.16 -5.92 38.97
N ALA A 22 -5.79 -6.78 39.78
CA ALA A 22 -6.04 -8.19 39.45
C ALA A 22 -7.47 -8.49 38.92
N LEU A 23 -8.34 -7.46 38.82
CA LEU A 23 -9.75 -7.67 38.40
C LEU A 23 -10.15 -6.93 37.11
N THR A 24 -9.22 -6.32 36.37
CA THR A 24 -9.53 -5.68 35.09
C THR A 24 -9.01 -6.46 33.86
N LEU A 25 -8.56 -7.70 34.05
CA LEU A 25 -8.11 -8.58 32.97
C LEU A 25 -9.12 -9.63 32.51
N LEU A 26 -10.38 -9.42 32.80
CA LEU A 26 -11.46 -10.30 32.33
C LEU A 26 -12.60 -9.43 31.82
N TRP A 27 -12.57 -9.08 30.58
CA TRP A 27 -13.71 -8.78 29.68
C TRP A 27 -13.21 -7.92 28.50
N ILE A 28 -12.16 -8.39 27.80
CA ILE A 28 -12.14 -8.15 26.38
C ILE A 28 -13.01 -9.28 25.81
N SER A 29 -14.30 -9.06 25.80
CA SER A 29 -15.16 -9.84 24.94
C SER A 29 -14.63 -9.60 23.53
N PRO A 30 -14.37 -10.64 22.72
CA PRO A 30 -14.13 -10.41 21.31
C PRO A 30 -15.33 -9.62 20.81
N VAL A 31 -15.07 -8.44 20.24
CA VAL A 31 -16.10 -7.71 19.50
C VAL A 31 -16.59 -8.69 18.46
N ARG A 32 -17.75 -9.26 18.71
CA ARG A 32 -18.41 -10.18 17.80
C ARG A 32 -18.77 -9.32 16.61
N ALA A 33 -17.99 -9.46 15.53
CA ALA A 33 -18.28 -8.81 14.27
C ALA A 33 -19.75 -9.09 13.95
N ALA A 34 -20.56 -8.05 14.00
CA ALA A 34 -21.99 -8.19 13.72
C ALA A 34 -22.10 -8.44 12.20
N SER A 35 -22.65 -9.58 11.83
CA SER A 35 -23.06 -9.95 10.47
C SER A 35 -21.98 -10.32 9.43
N GLY A 36 -20.73 -10.55 9.80
CA GLY A 36 -19.72 -11.08 8.87
C GLY A 36 -20.02 -12.54 8.48
N ILE A 37 -19.70 -12.92 7.26
CA ILE A 37 -19.75 -14.32 6.82
C ILE A 37 -18.68 -15.09 7.60
N ASP A 38 -19.11 -16.16 8.27
CA ASP A 38 -18.18 -17.04 8.98
C ASP A 38 -17.42 -17.91 7.95
N MET A 39 -16.21 -17.51 7.63
CA MET A 39 -15.35 -18.24 6.71
C MET A 39 -15.00 -19.64 7.23
N ASN A 40 -14.93 -19.83 8.55
CA ASN A 40 -14.72 -21.14 9.13
C ASN A 40 -15.94 -22.07 8.92
N ALA A 41 -17.14 -21.51 8.81
CA ALA A 41 -18.33 -22.28 8.46
C ALA A 41 -18.32 -22.72 6.98
N ILE A 42 -17.65 -21.98 6.09
CA ILE A 42 -17.57 -22.27 4.65
C ILE A 42 -16.40 -23.22 4.34
N LEU A 43 -15.21 -22.92 4.85
CA LEU A 43 -13.95 -23.64 4.53
C LEU A 43 -13.50 -24.58 5.65
N GLY A 44 -14.26 -24.69 6.75
CA GLY A 44 -13.79 -25.32 7.97
C GLY A 44 -12.86 -24.38 8.74
N ASN A 45 -11.76 -24.89 9.30
CA ASN A 45 -10.75 -24.05 9.93
C ASN A 45 -9.93 -23.33 8.85
N THR A 46 -10.13 -22.01 8.67
CA THR A 46 -9.45 -21.21 7.65
C THR A 46 -7.93 -21.26 7.78
N ASP A 47 -7.38 -21.29 9.00
CA ASP A 47 -5.94 -21.38 9.21
C ASP A 47 -5.40 -22.75 8.77
N ALA A 48 -6.14 -23.83 9.08
CA ALA A 48 -5.79 -25.17 8.63
C ALA A 48 -5.86 -25.27 7.10
N HIS A 49 -6.94 -24.77 6.49
CA HIS A 49 -7.10 -24.70 5.04
C HIS A 49 -5.94 -23.95 4.38
N ASN A 50 -5.63 -22.73 4.86
CA ASN A 50 -4.53 -21.94 4.32
C ASN A 50 -3.17 -22.63 4.45
N SER A 51 -2.95 -23.40 5.51
CA SER A 51 -1.70 -24.12 5.75
C SER A 51 -1.52 -25.37 4.88
N GLU A 52 -2.60 -25.94 4.35
CA GLU A 52 -2.58 -27.08 3.43
C GLU A 52 -2.22 -26.68 1.99
N LEU A 53 -2.41 -25.40 1.64
CA LEU A 53 -2.13 -24.90 0.29
C LEU A 53 -0.65 -24.56 0.10
N PRO A 54 -0.13 -24.64 -1.14
CA PRO A 54 1.21 -24.21 -1.48
C PRO A 54 1.52 -22.78 -1.00
N LYS A 55 2.80 -22.50 -0.72
CA LYS A 55 3.20 -21.17 -0.26
C LYS A 55 2.81 -20.07 -1.26
N ASP A 56 2.96 -20.34 -2.53
CA ASP A 56 2.66 -19.52 -3.70
C ASP A 56 1.21 -19.64 -4.21
N ALA A 57 0.32 -20.28 -3.45
CA ALA A 57 -1.09 -20.33 -3.81
C ALA A 57 -1.67 -18.90 -3.85
N PRO A 58 -2.57 -18.62 -4.81
CA PRO A 58 -3.24 -17.31 -4.87
C PRO A 58 -4.05 -17.05 -3.61
N ILE A 59 -4.22 -15.77 -3.28
CA ILE A 59 -4.87 -15.34 -2.04
C ILE A 59 -6.08 -14.48 -2.36
N ILE A 60 -7.15 -14.64 -1.60
CA ILE A 60 -8.27 -13.71 -1.54
C ILE A 60 -8.40 -13.16 -0.14
N ALA A 61 -8.38 -11.84 0.02
CA ALA A 61 -8.75 -11.17 1.25
C ALA A 61 -10.13 -10.53 1.08
N PHE A 62 -11.05 -10.89 1.95
CA PHE A 62 -12.41 -10.35 1.98
C PHE A 62 -12.55 -9.31 3.07
N GLY A 63 -13.29 -8.23 2.79
CA GLY A 63 -13.81 -7.36 3.84
C GLY A 63 -14.77 -8.12 4.76
N ALA A 64 -14.61 -7.95 6.06
CA ALA A 64 -15.34 -8.72 7.08
C ALA A 64 -16.85 -8.42 7.13
N ASP A 65 -17.27 -7.28 6.61
CA ASP A 65 -18.66 -6.78 6.77
C ASP A 65 -19.53 -7.04 5.52
N LEU A 66 -19.07 -7.89 4.60
CA LEU A 66 -19.85 -8.29 3.44
C LEU A 66 -21.10 -9.09 3.86
N SER A 67 -22.25 -8.75 3.29
CA SER A 67 -23.40 -9.66 3.29
C SER A 67 -23.18 -10.84 2.32
N ALA A 68 -24.01 -11.88 2.43
CA ALA A 68 -23.93 -13.02 1.52
C ALA A 68 -24.10 -12.61 0.05
N ASP A 69 -25.03 -11.70 -0.26
CA ASP A 69 -25.26 -11.20 -1.61
C ASP A 69 -24.08 -10.36 -2.12
N GLN A 70 -23.49 -9.52 -1.27
CA GLN A 70 -22.30 -8.73 -1.60
C GLN A 70 -21.10 -9.63 -1.87
N ARG A 71 -20.91 -10.68 -1.07
CA ARG A 71 -19.85 -11.66 -1.27
C ARG A 71 -20.02 -12.40 -2.60
N ALA A 72 -21.24 -12.88 -2.91
CA ALA A 72 -21.51 -13.53 -4.17
C ALA A 72 -21.26 -12.59 -5.38
N ASN A 73 -21.62 -11.31 -5.24
CA ASN A 73 -21.33 -10.29 -6.24
C ASN A 73 -19.81 -10.09 -6.43
N VAL A 74 -19.05 -9.95 -5.36
CA VAL A 74 -17.58 -9.81 -5.41
C VAL A 74 -16.94 -11.03 -6.07
N LEU A 75 -17.32 -12.23 -5.68
CA LEU A 75 -16.82 -13.46 -6.31
C LEU A 75 -17.14 -13.50 -7.82
N SER A 76 -18.37 -13.15 -8.20
CA SER A 76 -18.75 -13.06 -9.61
C SER A 76 -17.90 -12.07 -10.40
N GLN A 77 -17.58 -10.90 -9.79
CA GLN A 77 -16.70 -9.91 -10.41
C GLN A 77 -15.24 -10.38 -10.52
N MET A 78 -14.80 -11.27 -9.63
CA MET A 78 -13.50 -11.94 -9.67
C MET A 78 -13.50 -13.16 -10.60
N GLU A 79 -14.64 -13.46 -11.23
CA GLU A 79 -14.85 -14.65 -12.09
C GLU A 79 -14.67 -15.96 -11.30
N LEU A 80 -15.13 -15.97 -10.04
CA LEU A 80 -15.02 -17.07 -9.11
C LEU A 80 -16.38 -17.44 -8.52
N THR A 81 -16.43 -18.65 -7.97
CA THR A 81 -17.53 -19.18 -7.16
C THR A 81 -17.01 -19.55 -5.76
N GLU A 82 -17.91 -19.85 -4.81
CA GLU A 82 -17.50 -20.35 -3.49
C GLU A 82 -16.69 -21.68 -3.58
N ALA A 83 -16.94 -22.50 -4.58
CA ALA A 83 -16.22 -23.76 -4.78
C ALA A 83 -14.75 -23.54 -5.15
N ASP A 84 -14.46 -22.47 -5.88
CA ASP A 84 -13.09 -22.15 -6.31
C ASP A 84 -12.19 -21.73 -5.14
N LEU A 85 -12.78 -21.28 -4.02
CA LEU A 85 -12.04 -20.88 -2.83
C LEU A 85 -11.19 -22.02 -2.22
N SER A 86 -11.51 -23.26 -2.52
CA SER A 86 -10.70 -24.42 -2.13
C SER A 86 -9.26 -24.36 -2.68
N SER A 87 -9.01 -23.57 -3.72
CA SER A 87 -7.69 -23.38 -4.34
C SER A 87 -7.01 -22.09 -3.94
N TYR A 88 -7.64 -21.27 -3.10
CA TYR A 88 -7.14 -19.98 -2.64
C TYR A 88 -6.88 -19.98 -1.14
N LYS A 89 -5.82 -19.36 -0.70
CA LYS A 89 -5.73 -18.94 0.69
C LYS A 89 -6.72 -17.82 0.93
N VAL A 90 -7.39 -17.83 2.06
CA VAL A 90 -8.45 -16.86 2.37
C VAL A 90 -8.07 -16.08 3.61
N LEU A 91 -8.15 -14.75 3.50
CA LEU A 91 -7.96 -13.81 4.60
C LEU A 91 -9.22 -12.98 4.80
N THR A 92 -9.35 -12.42 5.98
CA THR A 92 -10.44 -11.50 6.32
C THR A 92 -9.87 -10.22 6.89
N ILE A 93 -10.29 -9.08 6.34
CA ILE A 93 -9.89 -7.74 6.77
C ILE A 93 -11.05 -7.09 7.50
N THR A 94 -10.82 -6.68 8.73
CA THR A 94 -11.82 -6.02 9.56
C THR A 94 -11.73 -4.50 9.46
N ASN A 95 -12.85 -3.81 9.68
CA ASN A 95 -12.85 -2.35 9.75
C ASN A 95 -11.95 -1.82 10.89
N ALA A 96 -11.81 -2.57 11.99
CA ALA A 96 -10.86 -2.22 13.06
C ALA A 96 -9.40 -2.21 12.57
N GLN A 97 -9.04 -3.09 11.63
CA GLN A 97 -7.70 -3.07 11.00
C GLN A 97 -7.56 -1.86 10.06
N GLU A 98 -8.61 -1.47 9.33
CA GLU A 98 -8.56 -0.25 8.53
C GLU A 98 -8.29 0.97 9.42
N HIS A 99 -9.04 1.13 10.49
CA HIS A 99 -8.83 2.22 11.45
C HIS A 99 -7.44 2.18 12.11
N GLN A 100 -6.94 0.99 12.46
CA GLN A 100 -5.59 0.84 13.03
C GLN A 100 -4.49 1.41 12.13
N TYR A 101 -4.64 1.29 10.81
CA TYR A 101 -3.60 1.69 9.85
C TYR A 101 -3.87 3.01 9.16
N LEU A 102 -5.08 3.54 9.22
CA LEU A 102 -5.49 4.68 8.42
C LEU A 102 -5.98 5.90 9.22
N ASP A 103 -6.29 5.75 10.52
CA ASP A 103 -6.83 6.85 11.35
C ASP A 103 -5.87 8.05 11.46
N ASP A 104 -4.57 7.84 11.33
CA ASP A 104 -3.56 8.90 11.36
C ASP A 104 -3.52 9.72 10.05
N TYR A 105 -4.17 9.24 8.98
CA TYR A 105 -4.09 9.79 7.64
C TYR A 105 -5.42 10.19 7.04
N LEU A 106 -6.49 9.45 7.32
CA LEU A 106 -7.81 9.64 6.72
C LEU A 106 -8.85 9.93 7.78
N GLU A 107 -9.76 10.84 7.44
CA GLU A 107 -10.94 11.04 8.27
C GLU A 107 -11.78 9.75 8.34
N ALA A 108 -12.36 9.47 9.51
CA ALA A 108 -13.16 8.28 9.74
C ALA A 108 -14.33 8.12 8.74
N GLY A 109 -14.80 9.23 8.15
CA GLY A 109 -15.83 9.22 7.11
C GLY A 109 -15.37 8.62 5.78
N VAL A 110 -14.08 8.72 5.43
CA VAL A 110 -13.47 8.11 4.23
C VAL A 110 -13.21 6.63 4.43
N ILE A 111 -12.68 6.27 5.61
CA ILE A 111 -12.49 4.86 5.99
C ILE A 111 -13.84 4.16 6.08
N GLY A 112 -14.82 4.85 6.65
CA GLY A 112 -16.16 4.33 6.87
C GLY A 112 -16.26 3.39 8.08
N SER A 113 -17.39 2.73 8.23
CA SER A 113 -17.70 1.86 9.37
C SER A 113 -17.76 0.37 9.02
N LYS A 114 -17.32 0.00 7.80
CA LYS A 114 -17.41 -1.37 7.28
C LYS A 114 -16.25 -1.66 6.33
N ALA A 115 -15.57 -2.76 6.54
CA ALA A 115 -14.63 -3.33 5.60
C ALA A 115 -15.39 -4.11 4.51
N LEU A 116 -15.47 -3.56 3.31
CA LEU A 116 -16.26 -4.15 2.20
C LEU A 116 -15.42 -4.45 0.96
N SER A 117 -14.33 -3.73 0.71
CA SER A 117 -13.47 -4.02 -0.44
C SER A 117 -12.70 -5.32 -0.24
N CYS A 118 -12.51 -6.04 -1.34
CA CYS A 118 -11.86 -7.33 -1.39
C CYS A 118 -10.72 -7.30 -2.39
N VAL A 119 -9.74 -8.14 -2.21
CA VAL A 119 -8.61 -8.25 -3.12
C VAL A 119 -8.31 -9.71 -3.45
N LYS A 120 -8.07 -9.99 -4.73
CA LYS A 120 -7.49 -11.23 -5.22
C LYS A 120 -6.06 -10.96 -5.64
N ILE A 121 -5.10 -11.72 -5.12
CA ILE A 121 -3.69 -11.64 -5.48
C ILE A 121 -3.28 -12.98 -6.07
N THR A 122 -2.70 -12.92 -7.26
CA THR A 122 -2.11 -14.06 -7.94
C THR A 122 -0.61 -13.77 -8.07
N PRO A 123 0.27 -14.60 -7.49
CA PRO A 123 1.70 -14.47 -7.69
C PRO A 123 2.05 -14.59 -9.17
N ALA A 124 3.03 -13.83 -9.63
CA ALA A 124 3.53 -13.87 -10.99
C ALA A 124 5.01 -14.24 -11.03
N GLU A 125 5.54 -14.51 -12.22
CA GLU A 125 6.95 -14.82 -12.40
C GLU A 125 7.83 -13.58 -12.18
N ALA A 126 9.07 -13.79 -11.77
CA ALA A 126 10.02 -12.72 -11.53
C ALA A 126 10.20 -11.81 -12.78
N GLY A 127 10.06 -10.52 -12.57
CA GLY A 127 10.11 -9.50 -13.62
C GLY A 127 8.76 -9.15 -14.24
N HIS A 128 7.66 -9.74 -13.76
CA HIS A 128 6.30 -9.37 -14.19
C HIS A 128 5.88 -7.97 -13.69
N GLY A 129 6.38 -7.61 -12.51
CA GLY A 129 5.98 -6.38 -11.82
C GLY A 129 4.63 -6.48 -11.12
N VAL A 130 4.15 -5.35 -10.62
CA VAL A 130 2.86 -5.25 -9.92
C VAL A 130 1.82 -4.70 -10.86
N VAL A 131 0.88 -5.56 -11.27
CA VAL A 131 -0.25 -5.20 -12.13
C VAL A 131 -1.51 -5.09 -11.27
N VAL A 132 -2.12 -3.91 -11.22
CA VAL A 132 -3.33 -3.66 -10.43
C VAL A 132 -4.52 -3.37 -11.33
N THR A 133 -5.64 -3.99 -11.02
CA THR A 133 -6.94 -3.71 -11.62
C THR A 133 -7.97 -3.45 -10.52
N THR A 134 -8.86 -2.50 -10.72
CA THR A 134 -9.93 -2.19 -9.76
C THR A 134 -11.31 -2.33 -10.40
N LYS A 135 -12.31 -2.75 -9.61
CA LYS A 135 -13.73 -2.78 -9.99
C LYS A 135 -14.56 -2.19 -8.85
N ASN A 136 -15.39 -1.19 -9.14
CA ASN A 136 -16.20 -0.47 -8.14
C ASN A 136 -15.39 0.16 -7.00
N ILE A 137 -14.19 0.64 -7.29
CA ILE A 137 -13.37 1.41 -6.37
C ILE A 137 -13.34 2.86 -6.86
N THR A 138 -13.65 3.81 -5.97
CA THR A 138 -13.86 5.23 -6.33
C THR A 138 -12.77 6.17 -5.81
N TYR A 139 -12.04 5.78 -4.76
CA TYR A 139 -10.99 6.61 -4.16
C TYR A 139 -9.59 6.07 -4.49
N CYS A 140 -9.29 4.83 -4.10
CA CYS A 140 -7.97 4.25 -4.35
C CYS A 140 -7.84 3.83 -5.84
N THR A 141 -7.07 4.57 -6.61
CA THR A 141 -6.83 4.25 -8.02
C THR A 141 -5.84 3.09 -8.19
N THR A 142 -5.72 2.58 -9.40
CA THR A 142 -4.76 1.50 -9.74
C THR A 142 -3.31 1.93 -9.50
N GLY A 143 -2.96 3.20 -9.80
CA GLY A 143 -1.62 3.74 -9.60
C GLY A 143 -1.32 3.97 -8.12
N MET A 144 -2.28 4.48 -7.35
CA MET A 144 -2.14 4.62 -5.89
C MET A 144 -1.85 3.27 -5.24
N TYR A 145 -2.62 2.22 -5.56
CA TYR A 145 -2.34 0.87 -5.07
C TYR A 145 -0.96 0.39 -5.48
N ARG A 146 -0.61 0.51 -6.76
CA ARG A 146 0.69 0.04 -7.27
C ARG A 146 1.84 0.73 -6.56
N ASN A 147 1.79 2.05 -6.42
CA ASN A 147 2.82 2.83 -5.75
C ASN A 147 3.01 2.40 -4.30
N ALA A 148 1.92 2.30 -3.53
CA ALA A 148 1.96 1.89 -2.13
C ALA A 148 2.42 0.44 -1.95
N LEU A 149 1.97 -0.47 -2.81
CA LEU A 149 2.35 -1.88 -2.74
C LEU A 149 3.83 -2.11 -3.07
N LEU A 150 4.38 -1.38 -4.04
CA LEU A 150 5.83 -1.39 -4.31
C LEU A 150 6.63 -0.84 -3.12
N THR A 151 6.15 0.20 -2.46
CA THR A 151 6.75 0.72 -1.23
C THR A 151 6.67 -0.29 -0.09
N ALA A 152 5.59 -1.06 -0.01
CA ALA A 152 5.45 -2.17 0.94
C ALA A 152 6.30 -3.41 0.59
N GLY A 153 7.01 -3.39 -0.54
CA GLY A 153 7.90 -4.47 -0.97
C GLY A 153 7.21 -5.55 -1.81
N VAL A 154 5.94 -5.36 -2.20
CA VAL A 154 5.25 -6.27 -3.13
C VAL A 154 5.96 -6.18 -4.47
N GLN A 155 6.25 -7.35 -5.04
CA GLN A 155 6.88 -7.47 -6.35
C GLN A 155 5.90 -8.14 -7.33
N ASP A 156 6.33 -9.07 -8.07
CA ASP A 156 5.64 -9.74 -9.16
C ASP A 156 4.28 -10.35 -8.76
N ALA A 157 3.19 -9.64 -9.05
CA ALA A 157 1.84 -10.06 -8.73
C ALA A 157 0.76 -9.39 -9.61
N ASP A 158 -0.28 -10.16 -9.95
CA ASP A 158 -1.55 -9.63 -10.45
C ASP A 158 -2.52 -9.41 -9.30
N ILE A 159 -3.02 -8.19 -9.17
CA ILE A 159 -3.86 -7.74 -8.05
C ILE A 159 -5.18 -7.20 -8.59
N LEU A 160 -6.28 -7.81 -8.20
CA LEU A 160 -7.62 -7.35 -8.53
C LEU A 160 -8.35 -6.92 -7.26
N VAL A 161 -8.64 -5.62 -7.13
CA VAL A 161 -9.41 -5.05 -6.02
C VAL A 161 -10.85 -4.82 -6.45
N VAL A 162 -11.79 -5.31 -5.65
CA VAL A 162 -13.23 -5.30 -5.99
C VAL A 162 -14.05 -4.75 -4.83
N GLY A 163 -14.92 -3.79 -5.15
CA GLY A 163 -16.01 -3.38 -4.27
C GLY A 163 -17.33 -4.07 -4.64
N PRO A 164 -18.19 -4.43 -3.67
CA PRO A 164 -19.53 -4.94 -3.97
C PRO A 164 -20.45 -3.88 -4.61
N SER A 165 -20.11 -2.63 -4.45
CA SER A 165 -20.68 -1.41 -5.03
C SER A 165 -19.59 -0.34 -5.07
N PRO A 166 -19.79 0.85 -5.65
CA PRO A 166 -18.82 1.94 -5.56
C PRO A 166 -18.45 2.28 -4.10
N ILE A 167 -17.18 2.10 -3.73
CA ILE A 167 -16.61 2.32 -2.39
C ILE A 167 -15.17 2.82 -2.47
N SER A 168 -14.63 3.33 -1.35
CA SER A 168 -13.27 3.90 -1.30
C SER A 168 -12.16 2.91 -1.68
N GLY A 169 -12.20 1.68 -1.17
CA GLY A 169 -11.20 0.65 -1.46
C GLY A 169 -10.12 0.45 -0.39
N THR A 170 -10.19 1.17 0.72
CA THR A 170 -9.15 1.16 1.77
C THR A 170 -8.87 -0.23 2.36
N ALA A 171 -9.90 -1.05 2.61
CA ALA A 171 -9.72 -2.43 3.05
C ALA A 171 -8.93 -3.28 2.03
N GLY A 172 -9.07 -2.98 0.73
CA GLY A 172 -8.35 -3.67 -0.33
C GLY A 172 -6.84 -3.51 -0.23
N LEU A 173 -6.35 -2.31 0.16
CA LEU A 173 -4.92 -2.09 0.37
C LEU A 173 -4.38 -2.92 1.55
N ILE A 174 -5.06 -2.86 2.69
CA ILE A 174 -4.69 -3.67 3.86
C ILE A 174 -4.69 -5.16 3.49
N GLY A 175 -5.72 -5.58 2.75
CA GLY A 175 -5.83 -6.95 2.25
C GLY A 175 -4.68 -7.37 1.35
N ALA A 176 -4.24 -6.49 0.44
CA ALA A 176 -3.11 -6.76 -0.46
C ALA A 176 -1.79 -6.92 0.32
N ILE A 177 -1.52 -6.05 1.30
CA ILE A 177 -0.32 -6.14 2.12
C ILE A 177 -0.34 -7.41 2.99
N LYS A 178 -1.46 -7.73 3.63
CA LYS A 178 -1.59 -8.94 4.43
C LYS A 178 -1.49 -10.23 3.59
N ALA A 179 -1.97 -10.19 2.36
CA ALA A 179 -1.78 -11.29 1.42
C ALA A 179 -0.30 -11.44 1.04
N TYR A 180 0.40 -10.34 0.78
CA TYR A 180 1.84 -10.38 0.52
C TYR A 180 2.63 -10.97 1.70
N GLU A 181 2.36 -10.55 2.93
CA GLU A 181 2.96 -11.15 4.14
C GLU A 181 2.71 -12.66 4.21
N THR A 182 1.50 -13.09 3.86
CA THR A 182 1.14 -14.52 3.84
C THR A 182 1.90 -15.30 2.76
N MET A 183 2.14 -14.68 1.60
CA MET A 183 2.87 -15.28 0.48
C MET A 183 4.38 -15.33 0.71
N SER A 184 4.97 -14.21 1.11
CA SER A 184 6.41 -14.09 1.34
C SER A 184 6.84 -14.84 2.60
N GLY A 185 5.98 -14.89 3.61
CA GLY A 185 6.30 -15.34 4.97
C GLY A 185 7.10 -14.28 5.74
N GLU A 186 7.19 -13.06 5.22
CA GLU A 186 7.86 -11.92 5.84
C GLU A 186 6.80 -10.92 6.33
N THR A 187 7.02 -10.35 7.50
CA THR A 187 6.14 -9.30 8.02
C THR A 187 6.61 -7.95 7.51
N VAL A 188 5.72 -7.19 6.92
CA VAL A 188 5.98 -5.80 6.53
C VAL A 188 6.16 -4.97 7.81
N SER A 189 7.26 -4.24 7.93
CA SER A 189 7.52 -3.43 9.13
C SER A 189 6.47 -2.33 9.29
N GLU A 190 6.20 -1.91 10.53
CA GLU A 190 5.29 -0.78 10.80
C GLU A 190 5.72 0.48 10.05
N GLN A 191 7.04 0.76 9.98
CA GLN A 191 7.57 1.90 9.24
C GLN A 191 7.30 1.78 7.73
N THR A 192 7.45 0.60 7.16
CA THR A 192 7.18 0.35 5.74
C THR A 192 5.69 0.52 5.43
N LEU A 193 4.85 -0.04 6.30
CA LEU A 193 3.40 0.08 6.19
C LEU A 193 2.95 1.54 6.31
N ASP A 194 3.44 2.26 7.33
CA ASP A 194 3.20 3.70 7.51
C ASP A 194 3.60 4.52 6.28
N THR A 195 4.76 4.22 5.69
CA THR A 195 5.23 4.93 4.49
C THR A 195 4.34 4.64 3.28
N ALA A 196 3.95 3.38 3.07
CA ALA A 196 3.06 2.99 1.97
C ALA A 196 1.68 3.63 2.08
N MET A 197 1.11 3.68 3.30
CA MET A 197 -0.16 4.37 3.57
C MET A 197 -0.05 5.87 3.33
N ASN A 198 0.99 6.50 3.84
CA ASN A 198 1.23 7.94 3.64
C ASN A 198 1.40 8.29 2.16
N GLU A 199 2.12 7.46 1.39
CA GLU A 199 2.25 7.64 -0.06
C GLU A 199 0.90 7.57 -0.78
N LEU A 200 0.09 6.54 -0.48
CA LEU A 200 -1.22 6.39 -1.09
C LEU A 200 -2.11 7.59 -0.82
N ILE A 201 -2.19 8.01 0.44
CA ILE A 201 -3.10 9.07 0.86
C ILE A 201 -2.65 10.43 0.33
N ALA A 202 -1.37 10.77 0.44
CA ALA A 202 -0.83 12.01 -0.11
C ALA A 202 -1.06 12.09 -1.63
N THR A 203 -0.93 10.97 -2.34
CA THR A 203 -1.23 10.90 -3.78
C THR A 203 -2.71 11.20 -4.04
N GLY A 204 -3.61 10.60 -3.27
CA GLY A 204 -5.06 10.83 -3.40
C GLY A 204 -5.46 12.27 -3.09
N GLU A 205 -4.99 12.83 -1.99
CA GLU A 205 -5.28 14.22 -1.60
C GLU A 205 -4.80 15.23 -2.65
N ILE A 206 -3.57 15.06 -3.16
CA ILE A 206 -3.03 15.93 -4.22
C ILE A 206 -3.88 15.82 -5.50
N ALA A 207 -4.29 14.59 -5.86
CA ALA A 207 -5.12 14.38 -7.02
C ALA A 207 -6.53 14.98 -6.86
N GLU A 208 -7.11 14.94 -5.66
CA GLU A 208 -8.38 15.60 -5.34
C GLU A 208 -8.27 17.11 -5.42
N GLU A 209 -7.21 17.71 -4.86
CA GLU A 209 -6.97 19.14 -4.92
C GLU A 209 -6.82 19.63 -6.37
N LEU A 210 -6.03 18.93 -7.20
CA LEU A 210 -5.84 19.24 -8.62
C LEU A 210 -7.12 19.09 -9.43
N SER A 211 -7.91 18.06 -9.16
CA SER A 211 -9.20 17.84 -9.85
C SER A 211 -10.27 18.85 -9.47
N GLY A 212 -10.05 19.69 -8.45
CA GLY A 212 -11.09 20.50 -7.83
C GLY A 212 -12.22 19.65 -7.22
N ALA A 213 -11.96 18.37 -6.98
CA ALA A 213 -12.94 17.39 -6.55
C ALA A 213 -13.33 17.54 -5.08
N ALA A 214 -12.59 18.32 -4.29
CA ALA A 214 -12.83 18.57 -2.86
C ALA A 214 -14.29 18.96 -2.50
N ALA A 215 -15.11 19.32 -3.50
CA ALA A 215 -16.52 19.66 -3.30
C ALA A 215 -17.49 18.52 -3.67
N ASN A 216 -17.11 17.52 -4.48
CA ASN A 216 -18.03 16.53 -5.07
C ASN A 216 -17.54 15.07 -5.00
N GLY A 217 -16.31 14.80 -4.57
CA GLY A 217 -15.80 13.43 -4.35
C GLY A 217 -15.45 12.62 -5.61
N ASP A 218 -15.52 13.21 -6.80
CA ASP A 218 -15.15 12.52 -8.03
C ASP A 218 -13.75 12.95 -8.48
N LEU A 219 -12.76 12.07 -8.24
CA LEU A 219 -11.40 12.22 -8.74
C LEU A 219 -11.38 12.24 -10.27
N SER A 220 -10.72 13.24 -10.88
CA SER A 220 -10.41 13.20 -12.30
C SER A 220 -9.39 12.07 -12.56
N PRO A 221 -9.71 11.05 -13.36
CA PRO A 221 -8.76 9.98 -13.65
C PRO A 221 -7.46 10.48 -14.30
N GLU A 222 -7.54 11.53 -15.11
CA GLU A 222 -6.38 12.14 -15.77
C GLU A 222 -5.46 12.84 -14.76
N ASP A 223 -6.02 13.59 -13.81
CA ASP A 223 -5.21 14.29 -12.81
C ASP A 223 -4.62 13.31 -11.81
N ALA A 224 -5.38 12.31 -11.38
CA ALA A 224 -4.87 11.22 -10.55
C ALA A 224 -3.67 10.53 -11.21
N GLU A 225 -3.78 10.19 -12.48
CA GLU A 225 -2.70 9.55 -13.24
C GLU A 225 -1.44 10.42 -13.33
N LYS A 226 -1.57 11.74 -13.54
CA LYS A 226 -0.44 12.66 -13.56
C LYS A 226 0.28 12.72 -12.22
N VAL A 227 -0.46 12.75 -11.10
CA VAL A 227 0.12 12.75 -9.74
C VAL A 227 0.81 11.43 -9.45
N GLU A 228 0.18 10.30 -9.76
CA GLU A 228 0.75 8.97 -9.61
C GLU A 228 2.08 8.82 -10.35
N GLN A 229 2.17 9.33 -11.57
CA GLN A 229 3.38 9.32 -12.38
C GLN A 229 4.46 10.23 -11.79
N LEU A 230 4.09 11.42 -11.31
CA LEU A 230 5.01 12.32 -10.63
C LEU A 230 5.60 11.67 -9.38
N ILE A 231 4.77 11.08 -8.53
CA ILE A 231 5.21 10.36 -7.31
C ILE A 231 6.14 9.20 -7.68
N ALA A 232 5.77 8.39 -8.67
CA ALA A 232 6.59 7.28 -9.15
C ALA A 232 7.95 7.73 -9.68
N PHE A 233 7.99 8.81 -10.45
CA PHE A 233 9.21 9.42 -10.98
C PHE A 233 10.16 9.86 -9.86
N ILE A 234 9.67 10.61 -8.87
CA ILE A 234 10.49 11.11 -7.77
C ILE A 234 10.95 9.95 -6.90
N LYS A 235 10.06 8.98 -6.60
CA LYS A 235 10.38 7.78 -5.82
C LYS A 235 11.52 6.97 -6.46
N ALA A 236 11.48 6.77 -7.77
CA ALA A 236 12.56 6.08 -8.49
C ALA A 236 13.92 6.79 -8.31
N LYS A 237 13.95 8.11 -8.38
CA LYS A 237 15.16 8.92 -8.13
C LYS A 237 15.64 8.82 -6.68
N VAL A 238 14.72 8.85 -5.71
CA VAL A 238 15.06 8.64 -4.28
C VAL A 238 15.67 7.27 -4.06
N ALA A 239 15.05 6.21 -4.58
CA ALA A 239 15.54 4.84 -4.44
C ALA A 239 16.90 4.64 -5.15
N ALA A 240 17.14 5.35 -6.25
CA ALA A 240 18.44 5.35 -6.96
C ALA A 240 19.55 6.10 -6.19
N GLY A 241 19.21 6.81 -5.11
CA GLY A 241 20.16 7.61 -4.34
C GLY A 241 20.52 8.96 -5.00
N GLU A 242 19.72 9.42 -5.95
CA GLU A 242 19.95 10.69 -6.65
C GLU A 242 19.49 11.91 -5.84
N LEU A 243 18.54 11.71 -4.92
CA LEU A 243 17.92 12.79 -4.15
C LEU A 243 18.24 12.62 -2.66
N GLU A 244 19.27 13.30 -2.18
CA GLU A 244 19.76 13.17 -0.79
C GLU A 244 19.12 14.20 0.15
N THR A 245 18.70 15.35 -0.37
CA THR A 245 18.18 16.47 0.41
C THR A 245 16.77 16.87 -0.02
N ASP A 246 16.05 17.60 0.82
CA ASP A 246 14.73 18.14 0.50
C ASP A 246 14.79 19.10 -0.70
N GLU A 247 15.90 19.81 -0.87
CA GLU A 247 16.11 20.70 -2.00
C GLU A 247 16.27 19.91 -3.32
N ASP A 248 16.90 18.73 -3.28
CA ASP A 248 16.99 17.85 -4.45
C ASP A 248 15.62 17.28 -4.81
N VAL A 249 14.84 16.85 -3.80
CA VAL A 249 13.45 16.42 -4.00
C VAL A 249 12.61 17.53 -4.61
N LYS A 250 12.74 18.76 -4.10
CA LYS A 250 12.02 19.92 -4.64
C LYS A 250 12.35 20.20 -6.10
N LYS A 251 13.62 20.13 -6.49
CA LYS A 251 14.02 20.26 -7.90
C LYS A 251 13.42 19.16 -8.77
N ALA A 252 13.43 17.91 -8.28
CA ALA A 252 12.83 16.80 -9.00
C ALA A 252 11.29 16.97 -9.14
N ILE A 253 10.61 17.55 -8.13
CA ILE A 253 9.21 17.94 -8.22
C ILE A 253 9.02 19.00 -9.32
N GLU A 254 9.84 20.04 -9.36
CA GLU A 254 9.76 21.09 -10.38
C GLU A 254 9.98 20.56 -11.81
N GLU A 255 10.88 19.58 -11.98
CA GLU A 255 11.09 18.86 -13.24
C GLU A 255 9.84 18.04 -13.61
N GLY A 256 9.36 17.24 -12.68
CA GLY A 256 8.18 16.39 -12.87
C GLY A 256 6.91 17.19 -13.13
N GLN A 257 6.69 18.32 -12.48
CA GLN A 257 5.57 19.22 -12.77
C GLN A 257 5.54 19.63 -14.26
N LYS A 258 6.70 19.95 -14.84
CA LYS A 258 6.80 20.30 -16.26
C LYS A 258 6.57 19.09 -17.16
N GLN A 259 7.10 17.93 -16.76
CA GLN A 259 7.00 16.70 -17.55
C GLN A 259 5.59 16.15 -17.60
N PHE A 260 4.90 16.10 -16.46
CA PHE A 260 3.56 15.52 -16.34
C PHE A 260 2.42 16.55 -16.46
N GLY A 261 2.76 17.83 -16.62
CA GLY A 261 1.78 18.89 -16.82
C GLY A 261 0.91 19.14 -15.58
N VAL A 262 1.50 19.05 -14.40
CA VAL A 262 0.85 19.38 -13.12
C VAL A 262 1.37 20.68 -12.56
N THR A 263 0.55 21.37 -11.78
CA THR A 263 0.97 22.55 -11.03
C THR A 263 0.56 22.36 -9.57
N LEU A 264 1.54 22.32 -8.68
CA LEU A 264 1.35 22.04 -7.28
C LEU A 264 1.50 23.32 -6.44
N SER A 265 0.70 23.42 -5.40
CA SER A 265 0.83 24.40 -4.32
C SER A 265 2.06 24.12 -3.45
N ALA A 266 2.44 25.05 -2.60
CA ALA A 266 3.54 24.84 -1.65
C ALA A 266 3.24 23.71 -0.65
N ASP A 267 1.99 23.54 -0.25
CA ASP A 267 1.55 22.52 0.71
C ASP A 267 1.60 21.11 0.07
N GLU A 268 1.18 20.98 -1.19
CA GLU A 268 1.29 19.72 -1.95
C GLU A 268 2.75 19.33 -2.20
N ILE A 269 3.61 20.29 -2.53
CA ILE A 269 5.07 20.07 -2.65
C ILE A 269 5.62 19.55 -1.32
N GLN A 270 5.22 20.12 -0.19
CA GLN A 270 5.68 19.68 1.12
C GLN A 270 5.19 18.26 1.44
N LYS A 271 3.93 17.92 1.13
CA LYS A 271 3.41 16.55 1.26
C LYS A 271 4.28 15.54 0.49
N ILE A 272 4.66 15.86 -0.74
CA ILE A 272 5.55 14.99 -1.53
C ILE A 272 6.93 14.86 -0.89
N ILE A 273 7.52 15.96 -0.40
CA ILE A 273 8.82 15.93 0.29
C ILE A 273 8.75 15.02 1.52
N ASP A 274 7.69 15.12 2.32
CA ASP A 274 7.51 14.31 3.52
C ASP A 274 7.39 12.81 3.19
N VAL A 275 6.63 12.45 2.15
CA VAL A 275 6.55 11.08 1.64
C VAL A 275 7.92 10.58 1.17
N MET A 276 8.65 11.38 0.40
CA MET A 276 9.97 11.00 -0.12
C MET A 276 11.02 10.85 0.98
N ASN A 277 10.92 11.63 2.05
CA ASN A 277 11.77 11.47 3.22
C ASN A 277 11.52 10.14 3.94
N LYS A 278 10.27 9.73 4.07
CA LYS A 278 9.92 8.40 4.61
C LYS A 278 10.44 7.29 3.70
N ILE A 279 10.24 7.39 2.39
CA ILE A 279 10.74 6.41 1.40
C ILE A 279 12.27 6.31 1.44
N ARG A 280 12.98 7.45 1.53
CA ARG A 280 14.43 7.47 1.68
C ARG A 280 14.88 6.74 2.94
N ALA A 281 14.19 6.94 4.06
CA ALA A 281 14.49 6.27 5.33
C ALA A 281 14.29 4.74 5.28
N LEU A 282 13.43 4.23 4.38
CA LEU A 282 13.26 2.80 4.16
C LEU A 282 14.43 2.17 3.42
N GLY A 283 15.16 2.94 2.60
CA GLY A 283 16.24 2.41 1.76
C GLY A 283 15.73 1.37 0.75
N LEU A 284 14.66 1.70 0.03
CA LEU A 284 14.07 0.79 -0.96
C LEU A 284 15.11 0.33 -1.98
N ASP A 285 15.08 -0.98 -2.31
CA ASP A 285 15.87 -1.51 -3.42
C ASP A 285 15.32 -0.94 -4.75
N PRO A 286 16.15 -0.23 -5.54
CA PRO A 286 15.74 0.26 -6.85
C PRO A 286 15.19 -0.84 -7.76
N GLY A 287 15.62 -2.09 -7.58
CA GLY A 287 15.16 -3.24 -8.36
C GLY A 287 13.66 -3.49 -8.27
N VAL A 288 13.02 -3.19 -7.12
CA VAL A 288 11.56 -3.36 -6.95
C VAL A 288 10.75 -2.34 -7.78
N LEU A 289 11.38 -1.27 -8.23
CA LEU A 289 10.75 -0.20 -9.02
C LEU A 289 10.97 -0.34 -10.53
N VAL A 290 11.67 -1.39 -10.99
CA VAL A 290 12.01 -1.57 -12.42
C VAL A 290 10.75 -1.57 -13.28
N GLY A 291 9.74 -2.37 -12.93
CA GLY A 291 8.49 -2.43 -13.69
C GLY A 291 7.78 -1.08 -13.78
N GLN A 292 7.79 -0.30 -12.70
CA GLN A 292 7.21 1.04 -12.69
C GLN A 292 8.01 2.01 -13.58
N ALA A 293 9.34 1.92 -13.57
CA ALA A 293 10.19 2.73 -14.44
C ALA A 293 10.02 2.36 -15.92
N GLU A 294 9.82 1.08 -16.24
CA GLU A 294 9.51 0.62 -17.59
C GLU A 294 8.17 1.15 -18.09
N ASP A 295 7.13 1.14 -17.25
CA ASP A 295 5.82 1.71 -17.60
C ASP A 295 5.92 3.21 -17.90
N LEU A 296 6.66 3.96 -17.08
CA LEU A 296 6.89 5.39 -17.30
C LEU A 296 7.67 5.62 -18.60
N TYR A 297 8.69 4.80 -18.87
CA TYR A 297 9.44 4.85 -20.12
C TYR A 297 8.58 4.56 -21.34
N ASN A 298 7.77 3.51 -21.31
CA ASN A 298 6.89 3.13 -22.42
C ASN A 298 5.87 4.22 -22.73
N LYS A 299 5.45 4.99 -21.72
CA LYS A 299 4.48 6.06 -21.86
C LYS A 299 5.09 7.39 -22.35
N PHE A 300 6.27 7.76 -21.85
CA PHE A 300 6.91 9.06 -22.10
C PHE A 300 8.14 8.99 -23.00
N GLY A 301 8.59 7.78 -23.35
CA GLY A 301 9.68 7.55 -24.30
C GLY A 301 11.06 8.00 -23.80
N THR A 302 11.91 8.36 -24.75
CA THR A 302 13.30 8.78 -24.48
C THR A 302 13.40 10.07 -23.66
N ASP A 303 12.37 10.91 -23.66
CA ASP A 303 12.38 12.15 -22.88
C ASP A 303 12.39 11.84 -21.38
N PHE A 304 11.68 10.78 -20.94
CA PHE A 304 11.76 10.28 -19.58
C PHE A 304 13.20 9.86 -19.20
N VAL A 305 13.86 9.10 -20.08
CA VAL A 305 15.25 8.65 -19.85
C VAL A 305 16.26 9.81 -19.86
N ASN A 306 16.07 10.79 -20.73
CA ASN A 306 16.97 11.93 -20.82
C ASN A 306 16.92 12.83 -19.57
N HIS A 307 15.77 12.88 -18.89
CA HIS A 307 15.62 13.58 -17.61
C HIS A 307 16.04 12.71 -16.40
N MET A 308 16.17 11.38 -16.58
CA MET A 308 16.78 10.46 -15.61
C MET A 308 18.25 10.18 -15.91
N SER A 309 18.86 10.82 -16.94
CA SER A 309 20.14 10.36 -17.48
C SER A 309 21.36 11.14 -17.02
N ALA A 310 22.36 10.35 -16.86
CA ALA A 310 23.79 10.42 -17.24
C ALA A 310 24.60 11.70 -16.93
N GLU A 311 24.11 12.91 -16.94
CA GLU A 311 24.90 14.09 -16.57
C GLU A 311 24.84 14.35 -15.05
N ASP A 312 23.75 13.98 -14.39
CA ASP A 312 23.63 14.07 -12.93
C ASP A 312 24.13 12.79 -12.23
N ILE A 313 23.96 11.61 -12.87
CA ILE A 313 24.51 10.32 -12.38
C ILE A 313 26.05 10.27 -12.52
N GLY A 314 26.61 11.13 -13.34
CA GLY A 314 28.03 11.05 -13.80
C GLY A 314 29.06 11.53 -12.82
N LYS A 315 28.74 12.21 -11.73
CA LYS A 315 29.79 12.91 -10.97
C LYS A 315 30.17 12.30 -9.62
N GLU A 316 29.36 11.49 -8.93
CA GLU A 316 29.81 11.05 -7.59
C GLU A 316 29.19 9.76 -7.01
N VAL A 317 28.43 8.96 -7.74
CA VAL A 317 27.93 7.69 -7.19
C VAL A 317 28.78 6.52 -7.67
N ALA A 318 29.84 6.23 -6.92
CA ALA A 318 30.68 5.04 -7.06
C ALA A 318 30.00 3.76 -6.56
N GLY A 319 28.70 3.60 -6.77
CA GLY A 319 27.93 2.41 -6.42
C GLY A 319 27.69 1.54 -7.66
N SER A 320 28.33 0.38 -7.73
CA SER A 320 28.19 -0.57 -8.85
C SER A 320 26.75 -1.06 -9.07
N ALA A 321 25.89 -0.97 -8.06
CA ALA A 321 24.49 -1.39 -8.13
C ALA A 321 23.63 -0.42 -8.95
N VAL A 322 23.77 0.88 -8.76
CA VAL A 322 22.98 1.91 -9.48
C VAL A 322 23.37 1.98 -10.95
N LYS A 323 24.68 1.89 -11.27
CA LYS A 323 25.13 1.74 -12.67
C LYS A 323 24.61 0.45 -13.31
N GLY A 324 24.49 -0.64 -12.55
CA GLY A 324 23.91 -1.89 -13.02
C GLY A 324 22.40 -1.76 -13.29
N PHE A 325 21.67 -1.06 -12.44
CA PHE A 325 20.25 -0.80 -12.60
C PHE A 325 19.94 -0.07 -13.91
N PHE A 326 20.53 1.11 -14.13
CA PHE A 326 20.27 1.87 -15.37
C PHE A 326 20.93 1.26 -16.61
N SER A 327 22.05 0.54 -16.49
CA SER A 327 22.62 -0.18 -17.62
C SER A 327 21.81 -1.42 -17.99
N ASN A 328 21.14 -2.06 -17.00
CA ASN A 328 20.26 -3.20 -17.24
C ASN A 328 18.91 -2.75 -17.79
N ILE A 329 18.34 -1.66 -17.30
CA ILE A 329 17.15 -1.04 -17.94
C ILE A 329 17.51 -0.63 -19.37
N GLY A 330 18.60 0.09 -19.59
CA GLY A 330 19.06 0.49 -20.93
C GLY A 330 19.37 -0.70 -21.83
N ALA A 331 19.90 -1.81 -21.29
CA ALA A 331 20.17 -3.03 -22.04
C ALA A 331 18.90 -3.83 -22.32
N SER A 332 17.99 -3.93 -21.36
CA SER A 332 16.68 -4.59 -21.53
C SER A 332 15.80 -3.85 -22.53
N ILE A 333 15.77 -2.53 -22.46
CA ILE A 333 15.10 -1.65 -23.43
C ILE A 333 15.73 -1.80 -24.80
N LYS A 334 17.07 -1.77 -24.91
CA LYS A 334 17.78 -1.94 -26.17
C LYS A 334 17.55 -3.34 -26.78
N ASN A 335 17.52 -4.38 -25.95
CA ASN A 335 17.24 -5.74 -26.40
C ASN A 335 15.76 -5.92 -26.79
N PHE A 336 14.82 -5.28 -26.09
CA PHE A 336 13.40 -5.25 -26.45
C PHE A 336 13.20 -4.60 -27.83
N PHE A 337 13.78 -3.43 -28.08
CA PHE A 337 13.64 -2.76 -29.37
C PHE A 337 14.44 -3.44 -30.49
N SER A 338 15.59 -4.06 -30.23
CA SER A 338 16.30 -4.84 -31.25
C SER A 338 15.56 -6.13 -31.62
N GLY A 339 14.72 -6.66 -30.72
CA GLY A 339 13.83 -7.80 -31.02
C GLY A 339 12.55 -7.44 -31.78
N LEU A 340 12.15 -6.14 -31.76
CA LEU A 340 10.95 -5.66 -32.45
C LEU A 340 11.21 -5.14 -33.88
N PHE A 341 12.44 -4.74 -34.20
CA PHE A 341 12.82 -4.09 -35.44
C PHE A 341 14.00 -4.78 -36.15
N GLY A 342 14.39 -6.00 -35.69
CA GLY A 342 15.42 -6.85 -36.30
C GLY A 342 14.89 -7.90 -37.25
#